data_4383b359c5828b83b2093a88aaf87720
#
_entry.id   4383b359c5828b83b2093a88aaf87720
#
_cell.length_a   1.000
_cell.length_b   1.000
_cell.length_c   1.000
_cell.angle_alpha   90.00
_cell.angle_beta   90.00
_cell.angle_gamma   90.00
#
_symmetry.space_group_name_H-M   'P 1'
#
loop_
_entity.id
_entity.type
_entity.pdbx_description
1 polymer ?
#
loop_
_entity_poly.entity_id
_entity_poly.type
_entity_poly.pdbx_seq_one_letter_code
_entity_poly.pdbx_strand_id
1 'polypeptide(L)'
;MRDEYPALLTAPLTNELSEQSLLLEEFIARSHEQLRFDFETNAPCRVAIHGHCHQKAFATLNAMTSTLQLFPGIETEFITSSCCGMAGAFGYQRETYGVSLQMAELSLLPAIRKLPDAGVIGANGISCRTQIVHGTGRQALHLAVLLDQRLTGH
;
A
#
# COMPACT_ATOMS: atom_id res chain seq x y z
N MET A 1 -11.66 -12.83 1.41
CA MET A 1 -12.02 -13.46 2.70
C MET A 1 -12.79 -12.52 3.61
N ARG A 2 -12.38 -11.27 3.79
CA ARG A 2 -12.97 -10.33 4.76
C ARG A 2 -14.42 -9.96 4.46
N ASP A 3 -14.78 -9.78 3.21
CA ASP A 3 -16.09 -9.36 2.72
C ASP A 3 -16.82 -10.46 1.91
N GLU A 4 -16.08 -11.26 1.13
CA GLU A 4 -16.69 -12.25 0.27
C GLU A 4 -17.26 -13.45 1.07
N TYR A 5 -16.55 -13.93 2.08
CA TYR A 5 -17.06 -15.08 2.84
C TYR A 5 -18.35 -14.79 3.61
N PRO A 6 -18.48 -13.66 4.33
CA PRO A 6 -19.76 -13.30 4.95
C PRO A 6 -20.88 -13.06 3.94
N ALA A 7 -20.56 -12.63 2.72
CA ALA A 7 -21.53 -12.42 1.66
C ALA A 7 -22.01 -13.74 1.00
N LEU A 8 -21.15 -14.76 0.98
CA LEU A 8 -21.44 -16.04 0.30
C LEU A 8 -21.89 -17.15 1.25
N LEU A 9 -21.53 -17.08 2.52
CA LEU A 9 -21.76 -18.13 3.51
C LEU A 9 -22.40 -17.56 4.77
N THR A 10 -23.51 -18.16 5.20
CA THR A 10 -24.24 -17.77 6.41
C THR A 10 -23.85 -18.60 7.64
N ALA A 11 -22.58 -18.85 7.85
CA ALA A 11 -22.10 -19.63 8.98
C ALA A 11 -21.46 -18.71 10.06
N PRO A 12 -21.66 -18.97 11.37
CA PRO A 12 -21.05 -18.16 12.44
C PRO A 12 -19.53 -18.01 12.29
N LEU A 13 -18.85 -19.06 11.83
CA LEU A 13 -17.40 -19.09 11.60
C LEU A 13 -16.93 -18.08 10.55
N THR A 14 -17.79 -17.64 9.63
CA THR A 14 -17.42 -16.67 8.59
C THR A 14 -17.15 -15.29 9.15
N ASN A 15 -17.84 -14.90 10.21
CA ASN A 15 -17.61 -13.62 10.89
C ASN A 15 -16.25 -13.62 11.60
N GLU A 16 -15.91 -14.69 12.32
CA GLU A 16 -14.59 -14.84 12.95
C GLU A 16 -13.47 -14.81 11.91
N LEU A 17 -13.63 -15.52 10.79
CA LEU A 17 -12.66 -15.49 9.69
C LEU A 17 -12.50 -14.08 9.09
N SER A 18 -13.60 -13.36 8.96
CA SER A 18 -13.58 -11.98 8.47
C SER A 18 -12.80 -11.05 9.43
N GLU A 19 -13.07 -11.15 10.73
CA GLU A 19 -12.43 -10.33 11.76
C GLU A 19 -10.94 -10.64 11.92
N GLN A 20 -10.54 -11.90 11.71
CA GLN A 20 -9.15 -12.34 11.80
C GLN A 20 -8.39 -12.22 10.47
N SER A 21 -9.06 -11.88 9.38
CA SER A 21 -8.42 -11.64 8.08
C SER A 21 -7.80 -10.24 8.05
N LEU A 22 -6.57 -10.12 8.49
CA LEU A 22 -5.84 -8.87 8.59
C LEU A 22 -4.87 -8.67 7.41
N LEU A 23 -4.71 -7.43 6.98
CA LEU A 23 -3.56 -7.04 6.18
C LEU A 23 -2.31 -7.02 7.06
N LEU A 24 -1.12 -7.12 6.44
CA LEU A 24 0.16 -7.09 7.17
C LEU A 24 0.26 -5.87 8.10
N GLU A 25 -0.07 -4.71 7.60
CA GLU A 25 -0.05 -3.45 8.36
C GLU A 25 -1.03 -3.44 9.54
N GLU A 26 -2.19 -4.07 9.38
CA GLU A 26 -3.16 -4.18 10.46
C GLU A 26 -2.68 -5.14 11.55
N PHE A 27 -2.07 -6.25 11.14
CA PHE A 27 -1.48 -7.20 12.08
C PHE A 27 -0.35 -6.55 12.88
N ILE A 28 0.58 -5.87 12.22
CA ILE A 28 1.70 -5.21 12.89
C ILE A 28 1.18 -4.10 13.81
N ALA A 29 0.27 -3.24 13.34
CA ALA A 29 -0.28 -2.16 14.14
C ALA A 29 -1.02 -2.66 15.40
N ARG A 30 -1.71 -3.80 15.32
CA ARG A 30 -2.41 -4.41 16.47
C ARG A 30 -1.47 -5.12 17.43
N SER A 31 -0.39 -5.69 16.93
CA SER A 31 0.52 -6.57 17.70
C SER A 31 1.83 -5.89 18.08
N HIS A 32 2.02 -4.62 17.78
CA HIS A 32 3.32 -3.93 17.89
C HIS A 32 3.94 -4.00 19.31
N GLU A 33 3.14 -4.00 20.37
CA GLU A 33 3.64 -4.14 21.74
C GLU A 33 4.25 -5.53 22.02
N GLN A 34 3.83 -6.55 21.27
CA GLN A 34 4.28 -7.93 21.40
C GLN A 34 5.43 -8.26 20.42
N LEU A 35 5.60 -7.44 19.39
CA LEU A 35 6.65 -7.59 18.39
C LEU A 35 7.94 -6.90 18.86
N ARG A 36 9.07 -7.49 18.51
CA ARG A 36 10.39 -6.87 18.71
C ARG A 36 11.01 -6.66 17.34
N PHE A 37 11.46 -5.44 17.11
CA PHE A 37 12.13 -5.05 15.87
C PHE A 37 13.51 -4.50 16.21
N ASP A 38 14.54 -5.07 15.60
CA ASP A 38 15.89 -4.54 15.65
C ASP A 38 16.13 -3.77 14.36
N PHE A 39 16.54 -2.50 14.48
CA PHE A 39 16.66 -1.58 13.36
C PHE A 39 18.11 -1.41 12.94
N GLU A 40 18.38 -1.60 11.66
CA GLU A 40 19.70 -1.37 11.08
C GLU A 40 20.02 0.12 10.94
N THR A 41 19.00 0.93 10.68
CA THR A 41 19.18 2.36 10.42
C THR A 41 18.06 3.22 10.96
N ASN A 42 18.43 4.37 11.52
CA ASN A 42 17.52 5.45 11.91
C ASN A 42 17.61 6.63 10.91
N ALA A 43 18.23 6.44 9.74
CA ALA A 43 18.37 7.50 8.75
C ALA A 43 16.99 8.04 8.34
N PRO A 44 16.83 9.39 8.27
CA PRO A 44 15.59 10.00 7.85
C PRO A 44 15.13 9.49 6.49
N CYS A 45 13.85 9.10 6.40
CA CYS A 45 13.26 8.61 5.17
C CYS A 45 11.83 9.10 5.06
N ARG A 46 11.54 9.82 3.99
CA ARG A 46 10.19 10.28 3.68
C ARG A 46 9.51 9.30 2.74
N VAL A 47 8.39 8.75 3.16
CA VAL A 47 7.60 7.77 2.41
C VAL A 47 6.28 8.40 1.98
N ALA A 48 6.12 8.58 0.67
CA ALA A 48 4.85 9.01 0.08
C ALA A 48 3.97 7.77 -0.19
N ILE A 49 2.83 7.70 0.47
CA ILE A 49 1.95 6.52 0.45
C ILE A 49 0.83 6.69 -0.56
N HIS A 50 0.74 5.77 -1.54
CA HIS A 50 -0.44 5.60 -2.37
C HIS A 50 -1.31 4.47 -1.82
N GLY A 51 -2.50 4.82 -1.35
CA GLY A 51 -3.48 3.83 -0.88
C GLY A 51 -4.10 3.04 -2.02
N HIS A 52 -4.04 1.71 -1.93
CA HIS A 52 -4.77 0.82 -2.81
C HIS A 52 -6.29 0.97 -2.64
N CYS A 53 -7.07 0.79 -3.70
CA CYS A 53 -8.53 0.96 -3.65
C CYS A 53 -9.19 0.11 -2.55
N HIS A 54 -8.73 -1.11 -2.36
CA HIS A 54 -9.20 -2.01 -1.30
C HIS A 54 -8.89 -1.47 0.10
N GLN A 55 -7.67 -0.95 0.33
CA GLN A 55 -7.32 -0.29 1.59
C GLN A 55 -8.21 0.93 1.87
N LYS A 56 -8.53 1.70 0.82
CA LYS A 56 -9.43 2.85 0.95
C LYS A 56 -10.86 2.42 1.28
N ALA A 57 -11.36 1.35 0.65
CA ALA A 57 -12.69 0.80 0.89
C ALA A 57 -12.88 0.29 2.33
N PHE A 58 -11.83 -0.27 2.92
CA PHE A 58 -11.86 -0.76 4.31
C PHE A 58 -11.30 0.23 5.35
N ALA A 59 -11.00 1.47 4.94
CA ALA A 59 -10.41 2.49 5.82
C ALA A 59 -9.11 2.06 6.52
N THR A 60 -8.30 1.17 5.89
CA THR A 60 -7.11 0.58 6.50
C THR A 60 -5.81 1.36 6.25
N LEU A 61 -5.89 2.51 5.59
CA LEU A 61 -4.70 3.34 5.29
C LEU A 61 -3.96 3.81 6.54
N ASN A 62 -4.68 4.08 7.62
CA ASN A 62 -4.07 4.51 8.88
C ASN A 62 -3.17 3.42 9.48
N ALA A 63 -3.51 2.14 9.30
CA ALA A 63 -2.69 1.05 9.77
C ALA A 63 -1.30 1.03 9.08
N MET A 64 -1.24 1.34 7.79
CA MET A 64 0.04 1.47 7.07
C MET A 64 0.90 2.61 7.63
N THR A 65 0.30 3.76 7.90
CA THR A 65 1.01 4.89 8.52
C THR A 65 1.50 4.53 9.92
N SER A 66 0.62 3.98 10.76
CA SER A 66 0.96 3.58 12.12
C SER A 66 2.10 2.56 12.13
N THR A 67 2.07 1.58 11.24
CA THR A 67 3.14 0.58 11.10
C THR A 67 4.47 1.22 10.71
N LEU A 68 4.48 2.12 9.72
CA LEU A 68 5.70 2.80 9.30
C LEU A 68 6.27 3.72 10.39
N GLN A 69 5.40 4.36 11.18
CA GLN A 69 5.82 5.22 12.30
C GLN A 69 6.44 4.47 13.47
N LEU A 70 6.29 3.13 13.55
CA LEU A 70 7.04 2.32 14.52
C LEU A 70 8.54 2.28 14.20
N PHE A 71 8.93 2.59 12.97
CA PHE A 71 10.30 2.53 12.49
C PHE A 71 10.97 3.90 12.62
N PRO A 72 12.09 4.01 13.34
CA PRO A 72 12.76 5.28 13.58
C PRO A 72 13.15 5.99 12.27
N GLY A 73 12.98 7.29 12.24
CA GLY A 73 13.36 8.13 11.10
C GLY A 73 12.41 8.10 9.91
N ILE A 74 11.29 7.33 9.95
CA ILE A 74 10.30 7.34 8.88
C ILE A 74 9.27 8.45 9.08
N GLU A 75 9.20 9.35 8.09
CA GLU A 75 8.10 10.31 7.94
C GLU A 75 7.18 9.86 6.81
N THR A 76 5.88 9.94 7.04
CA THR A 76 4.88 9.49 6.06
C THR A 76 4.01 10.64 5.57
N GLU A 77 3.71 10.65 4.28
CA GLU A 77 2.70 11.53 3.69
C GLU A 77 1.78 10.75 2.75
N PHE A 78 0.50 11.07 2.73
CA PHE A 78 -0.44 10.46 1.78
C PHE A 78 -0.45 11.20 0.45
N ILE A 79 -0.34 10.42 -0.63
CA ILE A 79 -0.61 10.93 -1.97
C ILE A 79 -2.12 11.04 -2.13
N THR A 80 -2.61 12.27 -2.24
CA THR A 80 -4.03 12.51 -2.58
C THR A 80 -4.27 12.07 -4.02
N SER A 81 -4.83 10.88 -4.17
CA SER A 81 -5.09 10.28 -5.48
C SER A 81 -6.40 9.48 -5.47
N SER A 82 -7.02 9.38 -6.62
CA SER A 82 -8.16 8.49 -6.87
C SER A 82 -7.69 7.04 -7.10
N CYS A 83 -8.18 6.38 -8.12
CA CYS A 83 -7.73 5.06 -8.54
C CYS A 83 -6.41 5.16 -9.34
N CYS A 84 -5.59 4.12 -9.31
CA CYS A 84 -4.43 4.00 -10.19
C CYS A 84 -4.82 3.66 -11.64
N GLY A 85 -6.08 3.37 -11.92
CA GLY A 85 -6.58 3.01 -13.24
C GLY A 85 -6.38 1.54 -13.63
N MET A 86 -5.50 0.81 -12.96
CA MET A 86 -5.14 -0.57 -13.30
C MET A 86 -5.91 -1.55 -12.40
N ALA A 87 -7.20 -1.73 -12.65
CA ALA A 87 -8.07 -2.62 -11.88
C ALA A 87 -8.19 -4.01 -12.54
N GLY A 88 -7.74 -5.07 -11.86
CA GLY A 88 -7.78 -6.43 -12.40
C GLY A 88 -7.11 -6.52 -13.77
N ALA A 89 -7.78 -7.13 -14.73
CA ALA A 89 -7.30 -7.26 -16.12
C ALA A 89 -7.40 -5.94 -16.92
N PHE A 90 -8.21 -4.97 -16.48
CA PHE A 90 -8.52 -3.74 -17.22
C PHE A 90 -7.27 -2.96 -17.65
N GLY A 91 -6.31 -2.77 -16.74
CA GLY A 91 -5.08 -2.04 -17.04
C GLY A 91 -4.03 -2.83 -17.84
N TYR A 92 -4.28 -4.11 -18.14
CA TYR A 92 -3.39 -4.98 -18.90
C TYR A 92 -3.91 -5.31 -20.30
N GLN A 93 -5.18 -5.05 -20.57
CA GLN A 93 -5.78 -5.29 -21.88
C GLN A 93 -5.45 -4.16 -22.84
N ARG A 94 -5.12 -4.49 -24.08
CA ARG A 94 -4.75 -3.52 -25.12
C ARG A 94 -5.82 -2.45 -25.34
N GLU A 95 -7.08 -2.86 -25.30
CA GLU A 95 -8.24 -2.01 -25.60
C GLU A 95 -8.49 -0.97 -24.49
N THR A 96 -8.16 -1.30 -23.24
CA THR A 96 -8.46 -0.47 -22.07
C THR A 96 -7.23 0.20 -21.44
N TYR A 97 -6.02 -0.20 -21.86
CA TYR A 97 -4.78 0.34 -21.31
C TYR A 97 -4.68 1.87 -21.42
N GLY A 98 -5.08 2.44 -22.57
CA GLY A 98 -5.08 3.90 -22.76
C GLY A 98 -6.00 4.61 -21.75
N VAL A 99 -7.18 4.05 -21.48
CA VAL A 99 -8.12 4.60 -20.48
C VAL A 99 -7.54 4.44 -19.09
N SER A 100 -6.92 3.30 -18.79
CA SER A 100 -6.24 3.06 -17.51
C SER A 100 -5.18 4.12 -17.21
N LEU A 101 -4.34 4.46 -18.19
CA LEU A 101 -3.35 5.53 -18.06
C LEU A 101 -4.00 6.90 -17.85
N GLN A 102 -5.05 7.23 -18.61
CA GLN A 102 -5.79 8.49 -18.42
C GLN A 102 -6.36 8.61 -17.00
N MET A 103 -6.89 7.53 -16.44
CA MET A 103 -7.36 7.51 -15.04
C MET A 103 -6.22 7.79 -14.05
N ALA A 104 -5.05 7.20 -14.26
CA ALA A 104 -3.88 7.45 -13.41
C ALA A 104 -3.36 8.89 -13.54
N GLU A 105 -3.45 9.47 -14.72
CA GLU A 105 -3.07 10.88 -15.00
C GLU A 105 -4.00 11.89 -14.34
N LEU A 106 -5.20 11.52 -13.92
CA LEU A 106 -6.10 12.46 -13.20
C LEU A 106 -5.50 12.98 -11.89
N SER A 107 -4.70 12.16 -11.21
CA SER A 107 -4.16 12.55 -9.90
C SER A 107 -2.88 11.82 -9.51
N LEU A 108 -2.79 10.50 -9.68
CA LEU A 108 -1.70 9.69 -9.14
C LEU A 108 -0.36 10.01 -9.81
N LEU A 109 -0.26 9.89 -11.13
CA LEU A 109 1.02 10.08 -11.83
C LEU A 109 1.55 11.51 -11.72
N PRO A 110 0.71 12.57 -11.83
CA PRO A 110 1.16 13.94 -11.58
C PRO A 110 1.66 14.15 -10.14
N ALA A 111 1.02 13.53 -9.15
CA ALA A 111 1.47 13.62 -7.76
C ALA A 111 2.84 12.93 -7.57
N ILE A 112 3.03 11.74 -8.13
CA ILE A 112 4.30 11.02 -8.09
C ILE A 112 5.44 11.81 -8.74
N ARG A 113 5.19 12.45 -9.89
CA ARG A 113 6.21 13.26 -10.58
C ARG A 113 6.64 14.51 -9.81
N LYS A 114 5.80 15.00 -8.90
CA LYS A 114 6.12 16.15 -8.02
C LYS A 114 6.96 15.77 -6.81
N LEU A 115 7.04 14.48 -6.48
CA LEU A 115 7.86 14.04 -5.35
C LEU A 115 9.34 14.21 -5.66
N PRO A 116 10.18 14.56 -4.66
CA PRO A 116 11.64 14.57 -4.80
C PRO A 116 12.16 13.23 -5.33
N ASP A 117 13.24 13.25 -6.13
CA ASP A 117 13.83 12.03 -6.69
C ASP A 117 14.25 11.02 -5.63
N ALA A 118 14.78 11.50 -4.50
CA ALA A 118 15.14 10.68 -3.36
C ALA A 118 13.93 10.21 -2.51
N GLY A 119 12.71 10.65 -2.84
CA GLY A 119 11.51 10.27 -2.12
C GLY A 119 11.14 8.81 -2.38
N VAL A 120 10.85 8.07 -1.32
CA VAL A 120 10.39 6.69 -1.38
C VAL A 120 8.88 6.67 -1.60
N ILE A 121 8.40 5.77 -2.46
CA ILE A 121 6.97 5.60 -2.74
C ILE A 121 6.51 4.26 -2.17
N GLY A 122 5.52 4.31 -1.28
CA GLY A 122 4.89 3.13 -0.71
C GLY A 122 3.55 2.81 -1.38
N ALA A 123 3.38 1.57 -1.86
CA ALA A 123 2.10 1.11 -2.42
C ALA A 123 1.97 -0.41 -2.30
N ASN A 124 0.95 -0.90 -1.58
CA ASN A 124 0.75 -2.34 -1.38
C ASN A 124 0.17 -3.05 -2.62
N GLY A 125 -0.66 -2.38 -3.41
CA GLY A 125 -1.26 -2.96 -4.61
C GLY A 125 -0.23 -3.22 -5.72
N ILE A 126 -0.17 -4.46 -6.23
CA ILE A 126 0.71 -4.80 -7.37
C ILE A 126 0.37 -3.95 -8.61
N SER A 127 -0.92 -3.82 -8.93
CA SER A 127 -1.38 -3.00 -10.05
C SER A 127 -0.98 -1.53 -9.89
N CYS A 128 -1.06 -1.00 -8.65
CA CYS A 128 -0.64 0.37 -8.37
C CYS A 128 0.86 0.56 -8.62
N ARG A 129 1.70 -0.37 -8.14
CA ARG A 129 3.15 -0.32 -8.37
C ARG A 129 3.50 -0.41 -9.86
N THR A 130 2.84 -1.34 -10.57
CA THR A 130 3.02 -1.48 -12.02
C THR A 130 2.64 -0.19 -12.76
N GLN A 131 1.50 0.41 -12.43
CA GLN A 131 1.04 1.65 -13.06
C GLN A 131 1.99 2.83 -12.80
N ILE A 132 2.49 2.94 -11.56
CA ILE A 132 3.48 3.98 -11.21
C ILE A 132 4.76 3.83 -12.05
N VAL A 133 5.28 2.60 -12.15
CA VAL A 133 6.48 2.34 -12.97
C VAL A 133 6.23 2.67 -14.43
N HIS A 134 5.13 2.20 -15.00
CA HIS A 134 4.80 2.44 -16.42
C HIS A 134 4.61 3.93 -16.72
N GLY A 135 3.95 4.68 -15.82
CA GLY A 135 3.61 6.07 -16.07
C GLY A 135 4.69 7.09 -15.67
N THR A 136 5.67 6.70 -14.83
CA THR A 136 6.66 7.64 -14.29
C THR A 136 8.11 7.15 -14.32
N GLY A 137 8.35 5.87 -14.56
CA GLY A 137 9.66 5.23 -14.42
C GLY A 137 10.12 5.03 -12.96
N ARG A 138 9.37 5.53 -11.97
CA ARG A 138 9.72 5.44 -10.55
C ARG A 138 9.24 4.12 -9.95
N GLN A 139 10.07 3.54 -9.09
CA GLN A 139 9.71 2.35 -8.33
C GLN A 139 8.84 2.72 -7.13
N ALA A 140 7.80 1.93 -6.88
CA ALA A 140 7.03 1.96 -5.64
C ALA A 140 7.21 0.63 -4.91
N LEU A 141 7.40 0.68 -3.60
CA LEU A 141 7.70 -0.47 -2.77
C LEU A 141 6.45 -0.94 -2.00
N HIS A 142 6.34 -2.25 -1.82
CA HIS A 142 5.37 -2.82 -0.89
C HIS A 142 5.82 -2.55 0.55
N LEU A 143 4.86 -2.41 1.48
CA LEU A 143 5.16 -2.18 2.89
C LEU A 143 6.18 -3.19 3.45
N ALA A 144 6.00 -4.48 3.17
CA ALA A 144 6.94 -5.51 3.64
C ALA A 144 8.39 -5.25 3.21
N VAL A 145 8.60 -4.77 1.98
CA VAL A 145 9.94 -4.43 1.48
C VAL A 145 10.50 -3.19 2.16
N LEU A 146 9.63 -2.18 2.42
CA LEU A 146 10.03 -0.98 3.17
C LEU A 146 10.47 -1.31 4.60
N LEU A 147 9.78 -2.23 5.26
CA LEU A 147 10.12 -2.67 6.60
C LEU A 147 11.39 -3.51 6.60
N ASP A 148 11.49 -4.46 5.68
CA ASP A 148 12.64 -5.35 5.51
C ASP A 148 13.95 -4.57 5.35
N GLN A 149 13.96 -3.52 4.53
CA GLN A 149 15.11 -2.63 4.34
C GLN A 149 15.54 -1.84 5.59
N ARG A 150 14.77 -1.89 6.67
CA ARG A 150 15.02 -1.20 7.93
C ARG A 150 15.39 -2.13 9.07
N LEU A 151 15.13 -3.41 8.93
CA LEU A 151 15.41 -4.42 9.94
C LEU A 151 16.85 -4.95 9.80
N THR A 152 17.45 -5.27 10.95
CA THR A 152 18.73 -6.02 10.99
C THR A 152 18.47 -7.52 10.82
N GLY A 153 19.39 -8.23 10.24
CA GLY A 153 19.33 -9.69 10.21
C GLY A 153 19.40 -10.34 8.84
N HIS A 154 19.95 -9.63 7.85
CA HIS A 154 20.31 -10.21 6.54
C HIS A 154 21.78 -10.54 6.45
#